data_903165b931ab65c045608c84a7117bba
#
_entry.id   903165b931ab65c045608c84a7117bba
#
_cell.length_a   1.000
_cell.length_b   1.000
_cell.length_c   1.000
_cell.angle_alpha   90.00
_cell.angle_beta   90.00
_cell.angle_gamma   90.00
#
_symmetry.space_group_name_H-M   'P 1'
#
loop_
_entity.id
_entity.type
_entity.pdbx_description
1 polymer ?
#
loop_
_entity_poly.entity_id
_entity_poly.type
_entity_poly.pdbx_seq_one_letter_code
_entity_poly.pdbx_strand_id
1 'polypeptide(L)'
;MDAESTDAMYDKQKLLNWFFYLAPVWFLLETFLWPGFRAGVVTGGNAWGNALFYSVEAGLGAAIWYKMPYAETSALVENVLYLIFVLKFILFAPLDIALSMEGDSGRTAEMIKNYHASLPGMLYSMVFLVYKIKNRVSLN
;
A
#
# COMPACT_ATOMS: atom_id res chain seq x y z
N MET A 1 25.89 -16.13 13.73
CA MET A 1 24.55 -15.64 13.28
C MET A 1 23.57 -16.75 13.64
N ASP A 2 22.81 -16.52 14.70
CA ASP A 2 22.07 -17.58 15.38
C ASP A 2 20.89 -18.04 14.54
N ALA A 3 20.64 -19.36 14.48
CA ALA A 3 19.53 -19.98 13.74
C ALA A 3 18.17 -19.34 14.10
N GLU A 4 17.99 -18.96 15.34
CA GLU A 4 16.80 -18.28 15.88
C GLU A 4 16.53 -16.92 15.21
N SER A 5 17.58 -16.17 14.87
CA SER A 5 17.46 -14.89 14.16
C SER A 5 17.01 -15.07 12.70
N THR A 6 17.41 -16.17 12.09
CA THR A 6 17.05 -16.49 10.69
C THR A 6 15.60 -16.94 10.56
N ASP A 7 15.11 -17.75 11.50
CA ASP A 7 13.72 -18.20 11.54
C ASP A 7 12.75 -17.06 11.81
N ALA A 8 13.07 -16.18 12.76
CA ALA A 8 12.26 -14.98 13.05
C ALA A 8 12.21 -14.01 11.86
N MET A 9 13.28 -13.94 11.07
CA MET A 9 13.34 -13.11 9.88
C MET A 9 12.49 -13.67 8.73
N TYR A 10 12.52 -15.00 8.55
CA TYR A 10 11.71 -15.70 7.56
C TYR A 10 10.21 -15.57 7.83
N ASP A 11 9.78 -15.69 9.10
CA ASP A 11 8.39 -15.52 9.51
C ASP A 11 7.87 -14.11 9.26
N LYS A 12 8.68 -13.08 9.52
CA LYS A 12 8.29 -11.68 9.26
C LYS A 12 8.15 -11.39 7.77
N GLN A 13 9.03 -11.95 6.93
CA GLN A 13 8.91 -11.81 5.49
C GLN A 13 7.64 -12.46 4.95
N LYS A 14 7.31 -13.65 5.46
CA LYS A 14 6.07 -14.36 5.13
C LYS A 14 4.84 -13.56 5.52
N LEU A 15 4.85 -12.94 6.71
CA LEU A 15 3.77 -12.08 7.16
C LEU A 15 3.55 -10.88 6.24
N LEU A 16 4.62 -10.24 5.77
CA LEU A 16 4.52 -9.12 4.83
C LEU A 16 3.96 -9.53 3.46
N ASN A 17 4.28 -10.74 3.00
CA ASN A 17 3.76 -11.25 1.74
C ASN A 17 2.25 -11.54 1.80
N TRP A 18 1.70 -11.82 3.00
CA TRP A 18 0.26 -12.01 3.20
C TRP A 18 -0.58 -10.81 2.73
N PHE A 19 0.00 -9.63 2.75
CA PHE A 19 -0.71 -8.45 2.25
C PHE A 19 -1.09 -8.60 0.78
N PHE A 20 -0.17 -9.07 -0.06
CA PHE A 20 -0.42 -9.31 -1.48
C PHE A 20 -1.39 -10.48 -1.71
N TYR A 21 -1.31 -11.53 -0.88
CA TYR A 21 -2.23 -12.68 -0.98
C TYR A 21 -3.67 -12.29 -0.66
N LEU A 22 -3.85 -11.31 0.23
CA LEU A 22 -5.14 -10.77 0.64
C LEU A 22 -5.64 -9.61 -0.26
N ALA A 23 -4.98 -9.32 -1.37
CA ALA A 23 -5.38 -8.23 -2.27
C ALA A 23 -6.88 -8.26 -2.67
N PRO A 24 -7.53 -9.42 -2.95
CA PRO A 24 -8.97 -9.46 -3.20
C PRO A 24 -9.79 -9.03 -1.98
N VAL A 25 -9.33 -9.33 -0.77
CA VAL A 25 -10.00 -8.93 0.48
C VAL A 25 -9.88 -7.43 0.67
N TRP A 26 -8.70 -6.87 0.42
CA TRP A 26 -8.48 -5.42 0.48
C TRP A 26 -9.32 -4.67 -0.56
N PHE A 27 -9.48 -5.23 -1.76
CA PHE A 27 -10.39 -4.67 -2.78
C PHE A 27 -11.82 -4.57 -2.27
N LEU A 28 -12.36 -5.63 -1.66
CA LEU A 28 -13.71 -5.62 -1.10
C LEU A 28 -13.81 -4.65 0.07
N LEU A 29 -12.83 -4.63 0.96
CA LEU A 29 -12.78 -3.73 2.10
C LEU A 29 -12.77 -2.27 1.64
N GLU A 30 -11.95 -1.90 0.66
CA GLU A 30 -11.89 -0.53 0.15
C GLU A 30 -13.16 -0.15 -0.61
N THR A 31 -13.75 -1.09 -1.36
CA THR A 31 -14.95 -0.81 -2.14
C THR A 31 -16.19 -0.58 -1.25
N PHE A 32 -16.33 -1.34 -0.15
CA PHE A 32 -17.57 -1.33 0.63
C PHE A 32 -17.43 -0.68 2.01
N LEU A 33 -16.27 -0.76 2.65
CA LEU A 33 -16.10 -0.39 4.06
C LEU A 33 -15.15 0.80 4.26
N TRP A 34 -14.11 0.92 3.45
CA TRP A 34 -13.05 1.89 3.69
C TRP A 34 -12.56 2.58 2.41
N PRO A 35 -13.38 3.39 1.75
CA PRO A 35 -12.98 4.12 0.54
C PRO A 35 -11.72 4.96 0.77
N GLY A 36 -10.75 4.87 -0.15
CA GLY A 36 -9.49 5.61 -0.06
C GLY A 36 -8.41 4.95 0.83
N PHE A 37 -8.59 3.67 1.18
CA PHE A 37 -7.61 2.93 1.99
C PHE A 37 -6.24 2.83 1.30
N ARG A 38 -6.19 2.43 0.04
CA ARG A 38 -4.94 2.26 -0.71
C ARG A 38 -5.07 2.63 -2.19
N ALA A 39 -5.87 1.91 -2.94
CA ALA A 39 -6.03 2.14 -4.37
C ALA A 39 -6.63 3.50 -4.68
N GLY A 40 -7.59 3.95 -3.89
CA GLY A 40 -8.25 5.24 -4.09
C GLY A 40 -7.32 6.45 -4.07
N VAL A 41 -6.20 6.37 -3.35
CA VAL A 41 -5.17 7.42 -3.33
C VAL A 41 -4.45 7.54 -4.69
N VAL A 42 -4.22 6.40 -5.33
CA VAL A 42 -3.49 6.33 -6.62
C VAL A 42 -4.43 6.60 -7.79
N THR A 43 -5.65 6.09 -7.71
CA THR A 43 -6.61 6.07 -8.82
C THR A 43 -7.64 7.20 -8.78
N GLY A 44 -7.63 8.01 -7.70
CA GLY A 44 -8.62 9.05 -7.46
C GLY A 44 -10.02 8.50 -7.15
N GLY A 45 -10.11 7.25 -6.65
CA GLY A 45 -11.39 6.61 -6.30
C GLY A 45 -12.17 6.03 -7.49
N ASN A 46 -11.55 5.96 -8.67
CA ASN A 46 -12.19 5.35 -9.84
C ASN A 46 -12.31 3.83 -9.65
N ALA A 47 -13.53 3.29 -9.77
CA ALA A 47 -13.80 1.86 -9.57
C ALA A 47 -12.96 0.94 -10.49
N TRP A 48 -12.80 1.29 -11.75
CA TRP A 48 -11.96 0.54 -12.69
C TRP A 48 -10.47 0.63 -12.33
N GLY A 49 -10.01 1.81 -11.92
CA GLY A 49 -8.65 2.00 -11.44
C GLY A 49 -8.37 1.17 -10.19
N ASN A 50 -9.29 1.16 -9.23
CA ASN A 50 -9.18 0.34 -8.01
C ASN A 50 -9.14 -1.16 -8.35
N ALA A 51 -10.02 -1.63 -9.26
CA ALA A 51 -10.03 -3.01 -9.70
C ALA A 51 -8.70 -3.40 -10.39
N LEU A 52 -8.18 -2.54 -11.25
CA LEU A 52 -6.88 -2.76 -11.90
C LEU A 52 -5.73 -2.79 -10.89
N PHE A 53 -5.69 -1.84 -9.96
CA PHE A 53 -4.67 -1.77 -8.91
C PHE A 53 -4.61 -3.07 -8.10
N TYR A 54 -5.75 -3.52 -7.57
CA TYR A 54 -5.80 -4.76 -6.79
C TYR A 54 -5.60 -6.02 -7.63
N SER A 55 -5.90 -5.99 -8.93
CA SER A 55 -5.56 -7.09 -9.84
C SER A 55 -4.04 -7.22 -10.01
N VAL A 56 -3.32 -6.12 -10.08
CA VAL A 56 -1.85 -6.11 -10.10
C VAL A 56 -1.29 -6.65 -8.78
N GLU A 57 -1.80 -6.19 -7.63
CA GLU A 57 -1.38 -6.71 -6.31
C GLU A 57 -1.67 -8.21 -6.17
N ALA A 58 -2.85 -8.68 -6.59
CA ALA A 58 -3.18 -10.11 -6.58
C ALA A 58 -2.27 -10.92 -7.51
N GLY A 59 -1.94 -10.39 -8.68
CA GLY A 59 -0.98 -10.98 -9.60
C GLY A 59 0.43 -11.10 -9.00
N LEU A 60 0.89 -10.06 -8.31
CA LEU A 60 2.15 -10.08 -7.56
C LEU A 60 2.09 -11.10 -6.41
N GLY A 61 0.99 -11.17 -5.69
CA GLY A 61 0.75 -12.18 -4.66
C GLY A 61 0.86 -13.60 -5.22
N ALA A 62 0.21 -13.88 -6.35
CA ALA A 62 0.32 -15.16 -7.03
C ALA A 62 1.76 -15.45 -7.48
N ALA A 63 2.45 -14.47 -8.07
CA ALA A 63 3.84 -14.60 -8.48
C ALA A 63 4.78 -14.94 -7.32
N ILE A 64 4.58 -14.31 -6.16
CA ILE A 64 5.33 -14.62 -4.93
C ILE A 64 4.99 -16.03 -4.44
N TRP A 65 3.73 -16.42 -4.46
CA TRP A 65 3.28 -17.76 -4.04
C TRP A 65 3.92 -18.86 -4.88
N TYR A 66 3.94 -18.68 -6.19
CA TYR A 66 4.59 -19.62 -7.13
C TYR A 66 6.10 -19.48 -7.19
N LYS A 67 6.70 -18.63 -6.34
CA LYS A 67 8.16 -18.38 -6.31
C LYS A 67 8.75 -18.01 -7.67
N MET A 68 8.01 -17.22 -8.44
CA MET A 68 8.48 -16.75 -9.75
C MET A 68 9.75 -15.87 -9.59
N PRO A 69 10.70 -15.97 -10.53
CA PRO A 69 11.88 -15.11 -10.51
C PRO A 69 11.44 -13.63 -10.55
N TYR A 70 12.12 -12.79 -9.79
CA TYR A 70 11.85 -11.34 -9.68
C TYR A 70 10.53 -10.93 -9.04
N ALA A 71 9.65 -11.84 -8.62
CA ALA A 71 8.36 -11.50 -8.01
C ALA A 71 8.51 -10.58 -6.79
N GLU A 72 9.45 -10.88 -5.91
CA GLU A 72 9.71 -10.02 -4.73
C GLU A 72 10.31 -8.65 -5.11
N THR A 73 11.08 -8.59 -6.18
CA THR A 73 11.61 -7.32 -6.69
C THR A 73 10.48 -6.48 -7.30
N SER A 74 9.58 -7.11 -8.04
CA SER A 74 8.41 -6.43 -8.60
C SER A 74 7.47 -5.91 -7.52
N ALA A 75 7.24 -6.69 -6.45
CA ALA A 75 6.47 -6.23 -5.29
C ALA A 75 7.15 -5.05 -4.57
N LEU A 76 8.48 -5.04 -4.48
CA LEU A 76 9.22 -3.90 -3.94
C LEU A 76 9.05 -2.65 -4.80
N VAL A 77 9.16 -2.80 -6.12
CA VAL A 77 8.98 -1.68 -7.07
C VAL A 77 7.56 -1.13 -7.00
N GLU A 78 6.55 -2.00 -6.94
CA GLU A 78 5.15 -1.59 -6.75
C GLU A 78 4.99 -0.73 -5.48
N ASN A 79 5.52 -1.19 -4.35
CA ASN A 79 5.43 -0.44 -3.09
C ASN A 79 6.17 0.90 -3.13
N VAL A 80 7.32 0.99 -3.82
CA VAL A 80 8.03 2.26 -4.01
C VAL A 80 7.19 3.22 -4.84
N LEU A 81 6.61 2.76 -5.94
CA LEU A 81 5.72 3.59 -6.76
C LEU A 81 4.49 4.04 -5.97
N TYR A 82 3.85 3.13 -5.24
CA TYR A 82 2.74 3.46 -4.36
C TYR A 82 3.12 4.55 -3.35
N LEU A 83 4.27 4.41 -2.68
CA LEU A 83 4.74 5.41 -1.70
C LEU A 83 4.99 6.78 -2.33
N ILE A 84 5.48 6.86 -3.58
CA ILE A 84 5.65 8.11 -4.29
C ILE A 84 4.28 8.81 -4.47
N PHE A 85 3.25 8.07 -4.90
CA PHE A 85 1.90 8.62 -5.07
C PHE A 85 1.28 9.04 -3.74
N VAL A 86 1.40 8.20 -2.72
CA VAL A 86 0.89 8.49 -1.38
C VAL A 86 1.61 9.68 -0.74
N LEU A 87 2.92 9.79 -0.89
CA LEU A 87 3.68 10.91 -0.37
C LEU A 87 3.23 12.22 -1.03
N LYS A 88 3.04 12.21 -2.35
CA LYS A 88 2.45 13.34 -3.06
C LYS A 88 1.08 13.70 -2.48
N PHE A 89 0.19 12.72 -2.31
CA PHE A 89 -1.14 12.93 -1.75
C PHE A 89 -1.07 13.53 -0.34
N ILE A 90 -0.25 12.97 0.55
CA ILE A 90 -0.12 13.43 1.94
C ILE A 90 0.45 14.84 2.05
N LEU A 91 1.36 15.21 1.16
CA LEU A 91 1.94 16.56 1.17
C LEU A 91 0.96 17.62 0.64
N PHE A 92 0.16 17.29 -0.36
CA PHE A 92 -0.73 18.27 -1.00
C PHE A 92 -2.16 18.25 -0.46
N ALA A 93 -2.67 17.13 0.06
CA ALA A 93 -4.04 17.06 0.57
C ALA A 93 -4.34 18.06 1.70
N PRO A 94 -3.46 18.33 2.67
CA PRO A 94 -3.71 19.38 3.69
C PRO A 94 -3.86 20.76 3.08
N LEU A 95 -3.11 21.08 2.03
CA LEU A 95 -3.24 22.36 1.31
C LEU A 95 -4.57 22.44 0.57
N ASP A 96 -4.94 21.39 -0.15
CA ASP A 96 -6.20 21.32 -0.87
C ASP A 96 -7.40 21.40 0.10
N ILE A 97 -7.30 20.74 1.25
CA ILE A 97 -8.30 20.82 2.33
C ILE A 97 -8.42 22.27 2.84
N ALA A 98 -7.30 22.92 3.12
CA ALA A 98 -7.31 24.31 3.59
C ALA A 98 -7.95 25.27 2.58
N LEU A 99 -7.64 25.11 1.29
CA LEU A 99 -8.23 25.91 0.22
C LEU A 99 -9.74 25.64 0.03
N SER A 100 -10.20 24.40 0.29
CA SER A 100 -11.61 24.03 0.16
C SER A 100 -12.49 24.48 1.32
N MET A 101 -11.89 24.83 2.46
CA MET A 101 -12.62 25.31 3.64
C MET A 101 -13.40 26.61 3.40
N GLU A 102 -12.99 27.41 2.43
CA GLU A 102 -13.68 28.67 2.07
C GLU A 102 -14.93 28.48 1.18
N GLY A 103 -15.13 27.27 0.63
CA GLY A 103 -16.16 27.08 -0.40
C GLY A 103 -17.24 26.04 -0.09
N ASP A 104 -16.88 24.80 0.21
CA ASP A 104 -17.82 23.68 0.34
C ASP A 104 -17.45 22.76 1.50
N SER A 105 -18.22 22.85 2.57
CA SER A 105 -18.00 22.04 3.77
C SER A 105 -18.15 20.53 3.56
N GLY A 106 -19.01 20.11 2.63
CA GLY A 106 -19.22 18.69 2.30
C GLY A 106 -18.00 18.08 1.63
N ARG A 107 -17.44 18.78 0.65
CA ARG A 107 -16.21 18.38 -0.05
C ARG A 107 -15.01 18.33 0.89
N THR A 108 -14.90 19.30 1.78
CA THR A 108 -13.83 19.35 2.79
C THR A 108 -13.88 18.14 3.71
N ALA A 109 -15.07 17.77 4.21
CA ALA A 109 -15.24 16.61 5.08
C ALA A 109 -14.86 15.29 4.37
N GLU A 110 -15.21 15.13 3.10
CA GLU A 110 -14.84 13.97 2.30
C GLU A 110 -13.31 13.89 2.09
N MET A 111 -12.66 15.00 1.79
CA MET A 111 -11.20 15.07 1.65
C MET A 111 -10.47 14.68 2.93
N ILE A 112 -10.93 15.16 4.09
CA ILE A 112 -10.39 14.81 5.41
C ILE A 112 -10.57 13.32 5.67
N LYS A 113 -11.74 12.76 5.37
CA LYS A 113 -12.01 11.33 5.53
C LYS A 113 -11.06 10.48 4.67
N ASN A 114 -10.88 10.83 3.40
CA ASN A 114 -10.00 10.12 2.48
C ASN A 114 -8.53 10.22 2.91
N TYR A 115 -8.12 11.38 3.41
CA TYR A 115 -6.78 11.57 3.99
C TYR A 115 -6.52 10.61 5.15
N HIS A 116 -7.41 10.54 6.14
CA HIS A 116 -7.26 9.61 7.27
C HIS A 116 -7.33 8.15 6.85
N ALA A 117 -8.20 7.83 5.87
CA ALA A 117 -8.34 6.46 5.37
C ALA A 117 -7.06 5.93 4.70
N SER A 118 -6.25 6.80 4.11
CA SER A 118 -5.01 6.44 3.42
C SER A 118 -3.82 6.14 4.35
N LEU A 119 -3.84 6.66 5.58
CA LEU A 119 -2.71 6.54 6.51
C LEU A 119 -2.29 5.10 6.82
N PRO A 120 -3.19 4.15 7.10
CA PRO A 120 -2.78 2.77 7.38
C PRO A 120 -2.10 2.09 6.18
N GLY A 121 -2.60 2.32 4.96
CA GLY A 121 -2.00 1.80 3.73
C GLY A 121 -0.58 2.33 3.51
N MET A 122 -0.36 3.61 3.79
CA MET A 122 0.97 4.23 3.75
C MET A 122 1.90 3.62 4.79
N LEU A 123 1.47 3.53 6.04
CA LEU A 123 2.29 2.96 7.11
C LEU A 123 2.72 1.53 6.80
N TYR A 124 1.80 0.70 6.30
CA TYR A 124 2.12 -0.65 5.85
C TYR A 124 3.23 -0.63 4.79
N SER A 125 3.08 0.18 3.75
CA SER A 125 4.05 0.24 2.65
C SER A 125 5.43 0.75 3.09
N MET A 126 5.48 1.69 4.04
CA MET A 126 6.73 2.14 4.66
C MET A 126 7.43 1.00 5.43
N VAL A 127 6.68 0.28 6.26
CA VAL A 127 7.21 -0.87 7.02
C VAL A 127 7.72 -1.95 6.07
N PHE A 128 6.94 -2.26 5.03
CA PHE A 128 7.34 -3.22 4.01
C PHE A 128 8.66 -2.81 3.33
N LEU A 129 8.79 -1.56 2.90
CA LEU A 129 9.98 -1.05 2.23
C LEU A 129 11.20 -1.11 3.13
N VAL A 130 11.10 -0.57 4.35
CA VAL A 130 12.20 -0.57 5.32
C VAL A 130 12.67 -1.99 5.61
N TYR A 131 11.75 -2.92 5.81
CA TYR A 131 12.07 -4.30 6.10
C TYR A 131 12.76 -5.00 4.93
N LYS A 132 12.26 -4.81 3.70
CA LYS A 132 12.85 -5.41 2.49
C LYS A 132 14.25 -4.85 2.19
N ILE A 133 14.47 -3.54 2.39
CA ILE A 133 15.79 -2.92 2.23
C ILE A 133 16.77 -3.46 3.27
N LYS A 134 16.35 -3.49 4.54
CA LYS A 134 17.19 -4.02 5.63
C LYS A 134 17.64 -5.46 5.34
N ASN A 135 16.73 -6.32 4.89
CA ASN A 135 17.07 -7.70 4.58
C ASN A 135 18.05 -7.82 3.41
N ARG A 136 17.92 -6.99 2.37
CA ARG A 136 18.85 -6.99 1.23
C ARG A 136 20.26 -6.51 1.63
N VAL A 137 20.34 -5.50 2.49
CA VAL A 137 21.65 -4.95 2.96
C VAL A 137 22.32 -5.92 3.92
N SER A 138 21.58 -6.69 4.71
CA SER A 138 22.12 -7.69 5.65
C SER A 138 22.66 -8.97 4.97
N LEU A 139 22.32 -9.19 3.69
CA LEU A 139 22.77 -10.37 2.92
C LEU A 139 24.02 -10.12 2.07
N ASN A 140 24.53 -8.88 2.04
CA ASN A 140 25.79 -8.47 1.42
C ASN A 140 26.85 -8.22 2.50
#